data_01f890de945699195485eef270edea26
#
_entry.id   01f890de945699195485eef270edea26
#
_cell.length_a   1.000
_cell.length_b   1.000
_cell.length_c   1.000
_cell.angle_alpha   90.00
_cell.angle_beta   90.00
_cell.angle_gamma   90.00
#
_symmetry.space_group_name_H-M   'P 1'
#
loop_
_entity.id
_entity.type
_entity.pdbx_description
1 polymer ?
#
loop_
_entity_poly.entity_id
_entity_poly.type
_entity_poly.pdbx_seq_one_letter_code
_entity_poly.pdbx_strand_id
1 'polypeptide(L)'
;RNRPSKKLFDLVYKKLKKKKLKRLLNNSSRFFSLNVGKEIHQLIKKKEKLILFKSKKDVNKHFGWDNNKPIVLILAHVFTEGNLSHSWNLFHNNFDWLEETIKKIKKIKSVNWIIKPHPSEHIYKSKVMTLDIYNKLVNDELNIKLFPSSHDIQDFDKFISAVITSSGTAGHEYPMKSIPTIICGESNYSGFGFTLEPKSKKEYFYMLKKINKIKKLDKETIKRCFAYNYLNKYVALEKIPLLYDTNITMQFE
;
A
#
# COMPACT_ATOMS: atom_id res chain seq x y z
N ARG A 1 4.19 -4.70 -17.55
CA ARG A 1 3.15 -3.79 -16.99
C ARG A 1 3.35 -2.41 -17.58
N ASN A 2 2.33 -1.85 -18.26
CA ASN A 2 2.45 -0.57 -18.95
C ASN A 2 2.43 0.58 -17.95
N ARG A 3 3.59 1.20 -17.75
CA ARG A 3 3.71 2.45 -17.00
C ARG A 3 3.18 3.59 -17.86
N PRO A 4 2.29 4.46 -17.37
CA PRO A 4 1.86 5.64 -18.11
C PRO A 4 3.05 6.52 -18.49
N SER A 5 3.05 7.11 -19.70
CA SER A 5 4.08 8.07 -20.04
C SER A 5 3.97 9.31 -19.16
N LYS A 6 5.12 9.88 -18.79
CA LYS A 6 5.15 11.09 -17.95
C LYS A 6 4.42 12.26 -18.60
N LYS A 7 4.55 12.41 -19.93
CA LYS A 7 3.87 13.44 -20.72
C LYS A 7 2.34 13.33 -20.59
N LEU A 8 1.80 12.11 -20.71
CA LEU A 8 0.37 11.86 -20.58
C LEU A 8 -0.10 12.09 -19.14
N PHE A 9 0.69 11.66 -18.16
CA PHE A 9 0.41 11.93 -16.76
C PHE A 9 0.32 13.44 -16.48
N ASP A 10 1.28 14.23 -16.93
CA ASP A 10 1.31 15.67 -16.69
C ASP A 10 0.11 16.38 -17.33
N LEU A 11 -0.32 15.94 -18.52
CA LEU A 11 -1.53 16.47 -19.17
C LEU A 11 -2.80 16.19 -18.35
N VAL A 12 -2.99 14.93 -17.92
CA VAL A 12 -4.16 14.55 -17.11
C VAL A 12 -4.13 15.24 -15.76
N TYR A 13 -2.97 15.27 -15.10
CA TYR A 13 -2.82 15.94 -13.82
C TYR A 13 -3.15 17.44 -13.92
N LYS A 14 -2.67 18.14 -14.97
CA LYS A 14 -2.97 19.54 -15.22
C LYS A 14 -4.47 19.82 -15.35
N LYS A 15 -5.21 18.94 -16.03
CA LYS A 15 -6.69 19.01 -16.11
C LYS A 15 -7.35 18.75 -14.75
N LEU A 16 -6.92 17.72 -14.03
CA LEU A 16 -7.51 17.31 -12.76
C LEU A 16 -7.17 18.26 -11.61
N LYS A 17 -6.01 18.93 -11.65
CA LYS A 17 -5.59 19.90 -10.63
C LYS A 17 -6.64 21.01 -10.41
N LYS A 18 -7.34 21.43 -11.46
CA LYS A 18 -8.40 22.46 -11.42
C LYS A 18 -9.71 21.95 -10.82
N LYS A 19 -9.95 20.64 -10.73
CA LYS A 19 -11.21 20.05 -10.21
C LYS A 19 -11.18 19.95 -8.67
N LYS A 20 -12.37 20.08 -8.05
CA LYS A 20 -12.50 19.90 -6.59
C LYS A 20 -12.18 18.46 -6.18
N LEU A 21 -11.27 18.28 -5.23
CA LEU A 21 -10.83 16.95 -4.77
C LEU A 21 -12.01 16.08 -4.30
N LYS A 22 -12.99 16.67 -3.58
CA LYS A 22 -14.18 15.93 -3.12
C LYS A 22 -14.94 15.27 -4.27
N ARG A 23 -15.10 15.95 -5.42
CA ARG A 23 -15.76 15.38 -6.62
C ARG A 23 -14.95 14.23 -7.20
N LEU A 24 -13.61 14.34 -7.22
CA LEU A 24 -12.73 13.28 -7.69
C LEU A 24 -12.81 12.04 -6.79
N LEU A 25 -12.77 12.22 -5.47
CA LEU A 25 -12.82 11.13 -4.50
C LEU A 25 -14.20 10.43 -4.48
N ASN A 26 -15.30 11.15 -4.61
CA ASN A 26 -16.63 10.54 -4.69
C ASN A 26 -16.76 9.60 -5.92
N ASN A 27 -16.11 9.94 -7.01
CA ASN A 27 -16.08 9.07 -8.20
C ASN A 27 -15.06 7.94 -8.07
N SER A 28 -14.12 8.03 -7.13
CA SER A 28 -13.03 7.04 -6.98
C SER A 28 -13.51 5.70 -6.40
N SER A 29 -14.62 5.66 -5.69
CA SER A 29 -15.21 4.40 -5.21
C SER A 29 -15.45 3.40 -6.35
N ARG A 30 -15.80 3.89 -7.54
CA ARG A 30 -15.89 3.07 -8.76
C ARG A 30 -14.54 2.53 -9.23
N PHE A 31 -13.42 3.23 -8.93
CA PHE A 31 -12.07 2.78 -9.31
C PHE A 31 -11.57 1.63 -8.42
N PHE A 32 -11.88 1.67 -7.13
CA PHE A 32 -11.47 0.63 -6.19
C PHE A 32 -12.33 -0.63 -6.25
N SER A 33 -13.58 -0.53 -6.75
CA SER A 33 -14.48 -1.68 -6.86
C SER A 33 -14.07 -2.71 -7.93
N LEU A 34 -13.17 -2.33 -8.84
CA LEU A 34 -12.72 -3.17 -9.96
C LEU A 34 -11.31 -3.76 -9.77
N ASN A 35 -10.78 -3.77 -8.55
CA ASN A 35 -9.47 -4.35 -8.30
C ASN A 35 -9.50 -5.87 -8.55
N VAL A 36 -8.67 -6.31 -9.49
CA VAL A 36 -8.44 -7.72 -9.83
C VAL A 36 -8.07 -8.56 -8.60
N GLY A 37 -7.43 -7.94 -7.59
CA GLY A 37 -7.19 -8.57 -6.30
C GLY A 37 -8.45 -8.96 -5.52
N LYS A 38 -9.61 -8.35 -5.79
CA LYS A 38 -10.88 -8.78 -5.15
C LYS A 38 -11.32 -10.17 -5.59
N GLU A 39 -11.09 -10.58 -6.83
CA GLU A 39 -11.47 -11.90 -7.31
C GLU A 39 -10.65 -12.99 -6.62
N ILE A 40 -9.35 -12.81 -6.49
CA ILE A 40 -8.49 -13.73 -5.73
C ILE A 40 -8.87 -13.70 -4.24
N HIS A 41 -9.12 -12.53 -3.67
CA HIS A 41 -9.63 -12.41 -2.30
C HIS A 41 -11.00 -13.05 -2.12
N GLN A 42 -11.91 -12.98 -3.09
CA GLN A 42 -13.22 -13.62 -3.03
C GLN A 42 -13.12 -15.14 -3.14
N LEU A 43 -12.19 -15.67 -3.93
CA LEU A 43 -11.91 -17.10 -4.00
C LEU A 43 -11.33 -17.65 -2.69
N ILE A 44 -10.50 -16.87 -2.00
CA ILE A 44 -9.92 -17.23 -0.70
C ILE A 44 -10.95 -17.05 0.44
N LYS A 45 -11.79 -16.00 0.36
CA LYS A 45 -12.77 -15.61 1.41
C LYS A 45 -14.06 -16.44 1.45
N LYS A 46 -14.19 -17.49 0.70
CA LYS A 46 -15.49 -18.18 0.51
C LYS A 46 -16.13 -18.78 1.76
N LYS A 47 -15.56 -18.70 2.97
CA LYS A 47 -16.13 -19.40 4.14
C LYS A 47 -16.21 -18.65 5.48
N GLU A 48 -15.52 -17.54 5.71
CA GLU A 48 -15.51 -16.90 7.03
C GLU A 48 -15.89 -15.43 6.98
N LYS A 49 -16.84 -15.01 7.82
CA LYS A 49 -17.19 -13.60 7.99
C LYS A 49 -16.09 -12.91 8.79
N LEU A 50 -15.20 -12.21 8.09
CA LEU A 50 -14.11 -11.48 8.73
C LEU A 50 -14.61 -10.36 9.63
N ILE A 51 -13.91 -10.15 10.74
CA ILE A 51 -14.22 -9.12 11.72
C ILE A 51 -13.63 -7.78 11.27
N LEU A 52 -14.40 -6.70 11.43
CA LEU A 52 -13.93 -5.34 11.21
C LEU A 52 -13.62 -4.65 12.53
N PHE A 53 -12.50 -3.94 12.59
CA PHE A 53 -12.24 -3.03 13.69
C PHE A 53 -13.17 -1.81 13.58
N LYS A 54 -13.97 -1.57 14.61
CA LYS A 54 -14.97 -0.48 14.63
C LYS A 54 -14.37 0.84 15.11
N SER A 55 -13.40 0.78 16.02
CA SER A 55 -12.81 1.95 16.66
C SER A 55 -11.32 1.79 16.95
N LYS A 56 -10.64 2.91 17.23
CA LYS A 56 -9.25 2.89 17.73
C LYS A 56 -9.13 2.13 19.05
N LYS A 57 -10.18 2.19 19.90
CA LYS A 57 -10.23 1.46 21.17
C LYS A 57 -10.24 -0.05 20.93
N ASP A 58 -11.00 -0.53 19.93
CA ASP A 58 -11.03 -1.95 19.58
C ASP A 58 -9.66 -2.43 19.07
N VAL A 59 -9.01 -1.62 18.24
CA VAL A 59 -7.65 -1.89 17.77
C VAL A 59 -6.69 -1.99 18.96
N ASN A 60 -6.71 -1.00 19.84
CA ASN A 60 -5.83 -0.99 21.00
C ASN A 60 -6.09 -2.18 21.93
N LYS A 61 -7.35 -2.49 22.20
CA LYS A 61 -7.74 -3.66 23.01
C LYS A 61 -7.24 -4.97 22.40
N HIS A 62 -7.43 -5.13 21.07
CA HIS A 62 -7.03 -6.36 20.36
C HIS A 62 -5.52 -6.59 20.44
N PHE A 63 -4.72 -5.54 20.26
CA PHE A 63 -3.26 -5.65 20.25
C PHE A 63 -2.61 -5.46 21.63
N GLY A 64 -3.39 -5.25 22.69
CA GLY A 64 -2.88 -5.01 24.02
C GLY A 64 -2.14 -3.67 24.17
N TRP A 65 -2.58 -2.65 23.43
CA TRP A 65 -1.99 -1.31 23.51
C TRP A 65 -2.83 -0.38 24.38
N ASP A 66 -2.18 0.26 25.33
CA ASP A 66 -2.74 1.26 26.25
C ASP A 66 -2.36 2.69 25.89
N ASN A 67 -1.84 2.90 24.68
CA ASN A 67 -1.25 4.14 24.23
C ASN A 67 -1.92 4.68 22.95
N ASN A 68 -1.74 5.99 22.70
CA ASN A 68 -2.25 6.69 21.52
C ASN A 68 -1.18 6.85 20.42
N LYS A 69 -0.13 6.04 20.41
CA LYS A 69 0.90 6.11 19.37
C LYS A 69 0.32 5.93 17.98
N PRO A 70 0.90 6.60 16.97
CA PRO A 70 0.54 6.35 15.58
C PRO A 70 0.72 4.88 15.22
N ILE A 71 -0.15 4.36 14.35
CA ILE A 71 -0.04 3.01 13.82
C ILE A 71 0.56 3.07 12.43
N VAL A 72 1.61 2.30 12.19
CA VAL A 72 2.24 2.13 10.88
C VAL A 72 2.00 0.71 10.39
N LEU A 73 1.48 0.59 9.17
CA LEU A 73 1.19 -0.69 8.55
C LEU A 73 2.30 -1.07 7.58
N ILE A 74 2.89 -2.25 7.77
CA ILE A 74 3.84 -2.87 6.85
C ILE A 74 3.09 -3.95 6.08
N LEU A 75 3.00 -3.80 4.77
CA LEU A 75 2.37 -4.77 3.88
C LEU A 75 3.46 -5.63 3.24
N ALA A 76 3.58 -6.86 3.73
CA ALA A 76 4.56 -7.82 3.24
C ALA A 76 4.24 -8.25 1.79
N HIS A 77 5.25 -8.75 1.13
CA HIS A 77 5.17 -9.35 -0.21
C HIS A 77 5.43 -10.85 -0.16
N VAL A 78 4.96 -11.55 -1.17
CA VAL A 78 5.39 -12.92 -1.42
C VAL A 78 6.90 -12.91 -1.74
N PHE A 79 7.69 -13.72 -1.05
CA PHE A 79 9.14 -13.65 -1.15
C PHE A 79 9.71 -14.19 -2.47
N THR A 80 8.92 -14.97 -3.19
CA THR A 80 9.28 -15.55 -4.49
C THR A 80 8.84 -14.70 -5.67
N GLU A 81 8.09 -13.59 -5.44
CA GLU A 81 7.50 -12.79 -6.50
C GLU A 81 8.33 -11.53 -6.82
N GLY A 82 8.54 -11.26 -8.12
CA GLY A 82 8.87 -9.93 -8.63
C GLY A 82 10.29 -9.42 -8.43
N ASN A 83 11.19 -10.18 -7.81
CA ASN A 83 12.52 -9.69 -7.41
C ASN A 83 13.44 -9.29 -8.57
N LEU A 84 13.23 -9.84 -9.78
CA LEU A 84 14.07 -9.61 -10.95
C LEU A 84 13.48 -8.63 -11.97
N SER A 85 12.27 -8.12 -11.75
CA SER A 85 11.54 -7.32 -12.73
C SER A 85 11.62 -5.80 -12.52
N HIS A 86 12.39 -5.33 -11.54
CA HIS A 86 12.48 -3.93 -11.16
C HIS A 86 13.85 -3.34 -11.50
N SER A 87 13.89 -2.11 -12.01
CA SER A 87 15.15 -1.42 -12.36
C SER A 87 15.91 -0.96 -11.12
N TRP A 88 15.22 -0.76 -9.99
CA TRP A 88 15.84 -0.48 -8.71
C TRP A 88 15.08 -1.13 -7.54
N ASN A 89 15.85 -1.68 -6.60
CA ASN A 89 15.38 -2.13 -5.30
C ASN A 89 16.43 -1.72 -4.25
N LEU A 90 15.97 -1.29 -3.09
CA LEU A 90 16.88 -0.98 -1.98
C LEU A 90 17.44 -2.24 -1.32
N PHE A 91 16.74 -3.34 -1.46
CA PHE A 91 17.09 -4.63 -0.87
C PHE A 91 17.23 -5.68 -1.97
N HIS A 92 17.97 -6.73 -1.70
CA HIS A 92 18.22 -7.78 -2.66
C HIS A 92 16.91 -8.49 -3.08
N ASN A 93 16.02 -8.71 -2.13
CA ASN A 93 14.71 -9.34 -2.34
C ASN A 93 13.71 -8.90 -1.25
N ASN A 94 12.46 -9.38 -1.36
CA ASN A 94 11.40 -9.04 -0.41
C ASN A 94 11.62 -9.65 0.99
N PHE A 95 12.33 -10.78 1.08
CA PHE A 95 12.69 -11.39 2.37
C PHE A 95 13.68 -10.50 3.12
N ASP A 96 14.78 -10.11 2.47
CA ASP A 96 15.81 -9.23 3.06
C ASP A 96 15.22 -7.89 3.47
N TRP A 97 14.33 -7.34 2.62
CA TRP A 97 13.62 -6.11 2.96
C TRP A 97 12.83 -6.22 4.25
N LEU A 98 12.02 -7.28 4.39
CA LEU A 98 11.19 -7.44 5.57
C LEU A 98 12.04 -7.74 6.82
N GLU A 99 13.04 -8.62 6.69
CA GLU A 99 13.94 -8.99 7.79
C GLU A 99 14.71 -7.76 8.32
N GLU A 100 15.35 -6.99 7.43
CA GLU A 100 16.09 -5.77 7.82
C GLU A 100 15.15 -4.69 8.37
N THR A 101 13.94 -4.57 7.81
CA THR A 101 12.92 -3.64 8.31
C THR A 101 12.52 -4.00 9.73
N ILE A 102 12.21 -5.27 10.02
CA ILE A 102 11.86 -5.72 11.38
C ILE A 102 13.00 -5.47 12.35
N LYS A 103 14.24 -5.84 12.00
CA LYS A 103 15.42 -5.57 12.83
C LYS A 103 15.56 -4.07 13.16
N LYS A 104 15.18 -3.19 12.24
CA LYS A 104 15.25 -1.75 12.44
C LYS A 104 14.12 -1.22 13.32
N ILE A 105 12.87 -1.63 13.07
CA ILE A 105 11.70 -1.11 13.78
C ILE A 105 11.63 -1.58 15.24
N LYS A 106 12.27 -2.69 15.61
CA LYS A 106 12.44 -3.12 17.00
C LYS A 106 13.02 -2.01 17.89
N LYS A 107 13.88 -1.17 17.33
CA LYS A 107 14.53 -0.03 18.02
C LYS A 107 13.67 1.25 18.00
N ILE A 108 12.49 1.25 17.36
CA ILE A 108 11.64 2.43 17.20
C ILE A 108 10.36 2.24 18.02
N LYS A 109 10.30 2.86 19.18
CA LYS A 109 9.19 2.72 20.14
C LYS A 109 8.17 3.88 20.06
N SER A 110 8.39 4.85 19.16
CA SER A 110 7.52 6.02 19.01
C SER A 110 6.21 5.76 18.27
N VAL A 111 6.05 4.59 17.67
CA VAL A 111 4.86 4.15 16.94
C VAL A 111 4.55 2.69 17.26
N ASN A 112 3.33 2.29 16.97
CA ASN A 112 2.89 0.91 16.95
C ASN A 112 2.98 0.38 15.50
N TRP A 113 3.55 -0.81 15.35
CA TRP A 113 3.78 -1.44 14.03
C TRP A 113 2.84 -2.62 13.84
N ILE A 114 2.22 -2.68 12.69
CA ILE A 114 1.45 -3.85 12.27
C ILE A 114 2.06 -4.40 10.98
N ILE A 115 2.41 -5.66 10.99
CA ILE A 115 2.88 -6.38 9.81
C ILE A 115 1.72 -7.22 9.29
N LYS A 116 1.33 -7.00 8.04
CA LYS A 116 0.28 -7.80 7.39
C LYS A 116 0.91 -8.71 6.36
N PRO A 117 0.79 -10.04 6.54
CA PRO A 117 1.21 -11.03 5.54
C PRO A 117 0.51 -10.80 4.19
N HIS A 118 1.17 -11.16 3.10
CA HIS A 118 0.54 -11.11 1.79
C HIS A 118 -0.51 -12.21 1.67
N PRO A 119 -1.73 -11.91 1.19
CA PRO A 119 -2.82 -12.90 1.18
C PRO A 119 -2.54 -14.11 0.27
N SER A 120 -1.65 -13.97 -0.70
CA SER A 120 -1.28 -15.04 -1.64
C SER A 120 -0.06 -15.87 -1.20
N GLU A 121 0.52 -15.65 -0.03
CA GLU A 121 1.68 -16.46 0.43
C GLU A 121 1.41 -17.97 0.38
N HIS A 122 0.20 -18.37 0.78
CA HIS A 122 -0.21 -19.77 0.75
C HIS A 122 -0.35 -20.34 -0.67
N ILE A 123 -0.74 -19.50 -1.64
CA ILE A 123 -0.92 -19.90 -3.04
C ILE A 123 0.42 -20.16 -3.70
N TYR A 124 1.41 -19.30 -3.43
CA TYR A 124 2.75 -19.41 -4.00
C TYR A 124 3.62 -20.47 -3.32
N LYS A 125 3.11 -21.17 -2.30
CA LYS A 125 3.83 -22.22 -1.57
C LYS A 125 5.24 -21.82 -1.17
N SER A 126 5.42 -20.58 -0.71
CA SER A 126 6.71 -20.08 -0.24
C SER A 126 7.23 -20.96 0.90
N LYS A 127 8.49 -21.42 0.82
CA LYS A 127 9.12 -22.21 1.90
C LYS A 127 9.25 -21.43 3.20
N VAL A 128 9.33 -20.12 3.11
CA VAL A 128 9.38 -19.18 4.24
C VAL A 128 8.26 -18.17 4.06
N MET A 129 7.52 -17.92 5.12
CA MET A 129 6.40 -16.97 5.15
C MET A 129 6.71 -15.76 6.03
N THR A 130 5.91 -14.72 5.93
CA THR A 130 5.97 -13.55 6.83
C THR A 130 5.90 -13.94 8.29
N LEU A 131 5.08 -14.95 8.64
CA LEU A 131 4.94 -15.45 10.01
C LEU A 131 6.25 -16.02 10.54
N ASP A 132 7.03 -16.73 9.73
CA ASP A 132 8.29 -17.33 10.15
C ASP A 132 9.32 -16.26 10.51
N ILE A 133 9.43 -15.21 9.69
CA ILE A 133 10.32 -14.08 9.98
C ILE A 133 9.85 -13.33 11.24
N TYR A 134 8.55 -13.12 11.37
CA TYR A 134 7.96 -12.49 12.55
C TYR A 134 8.33 -13.28 13.81
N ASN A 135 8.05 -14.58 13.86
CA ASN A 135 8.32 -15.44 15.02
C ASN A 135 9.83 -15.49 15.35
N LYS A 136 10.69 -15.50 14.33
CA LYS A 136 12.14 -15.49 14.51
C LYS A 136 12.66 -14.19 15.11
N LEU A 137 12.08 -13.04 14.74
CA LEU A 137 12.66 -11.73 15.04
C LEU A 137 11.88 -10.93 16.08
N VAL A 138 10.58 -11.14 16.19
CA VAL A 138 9.70 -10.40 17.11
C VAL A 138 9.38 -11.32 18.29
N ASN A 139 10.14 -11.20 19.36
CA ASN A 139 9.91 -11.97 20.58
C ASN A 139 8.85 -11.24 21.44
N ASP A 140 9.29 -10.45 22.43
CA ASP A 140 8.40 -9.75 23.38
C ASP A 140 8.15 -8.29 23.03
N GLU A 141 8.25 -7.94 21.75
CA GLU A 141 8.09 -6.56 21.27
C GLU A 141 6.62 -6.13 21.29
N LEU A 142 6.19 -5.48 22.37
CA LEU A 142 4.79 -5.09 22.58
C LEU A 142 4.24 -4.18 21.48
N ASN A 143 5.10 -3.36 20.85
CA ASN A 143 4.70 -2.41 19.83
C ASN A 143 4.78 -2.95 18.38
N ILE A 144 5.09 -4.23 18.17
CA ILE A 144 5.11 -4.87 16.83
C ILE A 144 4.14 -6.05 16.87
N LYS A 145 3.14 -6.05 16.00
CA LYS A 145 2.10 -7.08 15.96
C LYS A 145 1.84 -7.53 14.52
N LEU A 146 1.36 -8.76 14.37
CA LEU A 146 0.80 -9.23 13.09
C LEU A 146 -0.65 -8.78 12.93
N PHE A 147 -1.03 -8.42 11.72
CA PHE A 147 -2.44 -8.22 11.39
C PHE A 147 -3.16 -9.57 11.45
N PRO A 148 -4.25 -9.69 12.22
CA PRO A 148 -4.89 -10.99 12.46
C PRO A 148 -5.61 -11.51 11.21
N SER A 149 -5.46 -12.79 10.91
CA SER A 149 -6.12 -13.46 9.76
C SER A 149 -7.64 -13.44 9.84
N SER A 150 -8.19 -13.41 11.07
CA SER A 150 -9.63 -13.32 11.33
C SER A 150 -10.25 -11.95 11.04
N HIS A 151 -9.44 -10.92 10.72
CA HIS A 151 -9.92 -9.57 10.51
C HIS A 151 -9.75 -9.12 9.05
N ASP A 152 -10.68 -8.28 8.59
CA ASP A 152 -10.55 -7.62 7.30
C ASP A 152 -9.73 -6.33 7.45
N ILE A 153 -8.87 -6.08 6.47
CA ILE A 153 -8.13 -4.82 6.36
C ILE A 153 -9.03 -3.66 5.86
N GLN A 154 -10.23 -3.98 5.39
CA GLN A 154 -11.18 -2.96 4.94
C GLN A 154 -11.46 -1.98 6.09
N ASP A 155 -11.48 -0.69 5.77
CA ASP A 155 -11.67 0.41 6.72
C ASP A 155 -10.61 0.55 7.83
N PHE A 156 -9.57 -0.29 7.84
CA PHE A 156 -8.48 -0.17 8.80
C PHE A 156 -7.60 1.07 8.53
N ASP A 157 -7.66 1.60 7.31
CA ASP A 157 -6.96 2.82 6.88
C ASP A 157 -7.25 4.04 7.76
N LYS A 158 -8.44 4.15 8.35
CA LYS A 158 -8.80 5.24 9.28
C LYS A 158 -7.96 5.27 10.57
N PHE A 159 -7.30 4.17 10.92
CA PHE A 159 -6.45 4.06 12.12
C PHE A 159 -4.95 4.19 11.81
N ILE A 160 -4.56 4.20 10.54
CA ILE A 160 -3.17 4.15 10.08
C ILE A 160 -2.63 5.55 9.82
N SER A 161 -1.39 5.79 10.25
CA SER A 161 -0.67 7.05 10.01
C SER A 161 0.25 6.99 8.80
N ALA A 162 0.79 5.83 8.48
CA ALA A 162 1.64 5.59 7.32
C ALA A 162 1.61 4.13 6.90
N VAL A 163 1.95 3.86 5.65
CA VAL A 163 2.10 2.52 5.09
C VAL A 163 3.51 2.32 4.54
N ILE A 164 4.02 1.11 4.66
CA ILE A 164 5.29 0.69 4.06
C ILE A 164 5.04 -0.57 3.24
N THR A 165 5.56 -0.60 2.04
CA THR A 165 5.54 -1.77 1.17
C THR A 165 6.81 -1.81 0.32
N SER A 166 7.16 -2.95 -0.25
CA SER A 166 8.26 -3.00 -1.21
C SER A 166 7.86 -2.28 -2.52
N SER A 167 6.95 -2.87 -3.29
CA SER A 167 6.51 -2.36 -4.59
C SER A 167 5.02 -2.62 -4.89
N GLY A 168 4.23 -2.97 -3.87
CA GLY A 168 2.84 -3.41 -3.99
C GLY A 168 1.86 -2.32 -4.40
N THR A 169 0.66 -2.75 -4.83
CA THR A 169 -0.46 -1.86 -5.23
C THR A 169 -0.87 -0.88 -4.13
N ALA A 170 -0.60 -1.22 -2.87
CA ALA A 170 -0.77 -0.32 -1.73
C ALA A 170 -0.11 1.06 -1.93
N GLY A 171 1.00 1.12 -2.69
CA GLY A 171 1.68 2.39 -2.99
C GLY A 171 0.84 3.38 -3.78
N HIS A 172 -0.22 2.96 -4.47
CA HIS A 172 -1.17 3.88 -5.11
C HIS A 172 -2.59 3.81 -4.55
N GLU A 173 -2.88 2.88 -3.64
CA GLU A 173 -4.17 2.77 -2.97
C GLU A 173 -4.26 3.68 -1.73
N TYR A 174 -3.27 3.59 -0.84
CA TYR A 174 -3.24 4.37 0.41
C TYR A 174 -3.04 5.88 0.21
N PRO A 175 -2.20 6.36 -0.74
CA PRO A 175 -2.12 7.80 -1.03
C PRO A 175 -3.45 8.42 -1.46
N MET A 176 -4.35 7.67 -2.11
CA MET A 176 -5.71 8.15 -2.40
C MET A 176 -6.52 8.47 -1.14
N LYS A 177 -6.19 7.83 -0.03
CA LYS A 177 -6.80 8.02 1.29
C LYS A 177 -6.02 9.00 2.18
N SER A 178 -5.13 9.80 1.56
CA SER A 178 -4.25 10.77 2.25
C SER A 178 -3.21 10.14 3.17
N ILE A 179 -2.95 8.84 3.05
CA ILE A 179 -1.99 8.12 3.89
C ILE A 179 -0.64 8.06 3.17
N PRO A 180 0.43 8.63 3.76
CA PRO A 180 1.76 8.57 3.18
C PRO A 180 2.25 7.12 3.11
N THR A 181 2.79 6.75 1.95
CA THR A 181 3.28 5.41 1.69
C THR A 181 4.74 5.43 1.26
N ILE A 182 5.59 4.70 2.00
CA ILE A 182 7.01 4.49 1.67
C ILE A 182 7.11 3.22 0.82
N ILE A 183 7.83 3.31 -0.29
CA ILE A 183 8.14 2.15 -1.15
C ILE A 183 9.65 1.92 -1.19
N CYS A 184 10.07 0.65 -1.26
CA CYS A 184 11.48 0.25 -1.18
C CYS A 184 11.99 -0.40 -2.47
N GLY A 185 11.15 -0.51 -3.48
CA GLY A 185 11.45 -1.01 -4.81
C GLY A 185 10.67 -0.25 -5.88
N GLU A 186 11.13 -0.35 -7.10
CA GLU A 186 10.45 0.25 -8.23
C GLU A 186 9.05 -0.33 -8.42
N SER A 187 8.13 0.53 -8.78
CA SER A 187 6.76 0.20 -9.17
C SER A 187 6.35 0.97 -10.42
N ASN A 188 5.27 0.55 -11.05
CA ASN A 188 4.72 1.28 -12.21
C ASN A 188 4.33 2.73 -11.88
N TYR A 189 4.11 3.03 -10.60
CA TYR A 189 3.75 4.36 -10.09
C TYR A 189 4.94 5.13 -9.51
N SER A 190 6.16 4.60 -9.53
CA SER A 190 7.35 5.30 -9.03
C SER A 190 7.64 6.57 -9.82
N GLY A 191 8.04 7.63 -9.14
CA GLY A 191 8.39 8.93 -9.74
C GLY A 191 7.21 9.80 -10.15
N PHE A 192 5.96 9.42 -9.82
CA PHE A 192 4.80 10.29 -10.06
C PHE A 192 4.50 11.26 -8.90
N GLY A 193 5.30 11.21 -7.82
CA GLY A 193 5.32 12.21 -6.75
C GLY A 193 4.18 12.11 -5.74
N PHE A 194 3.68 10.92 -5.48
CA PHE A 194 2.69 10.65 -4.43
C PHE A 194 3.12 9.55 -3.45
N THR A 195 4.27 8.92 -3.68
CA THR A 195 4.93 7.98 -2.77
C THR A 195 6.23 8.57 -2.22
N LEU A 196 6.65 8.10 -1.07
CA LEU A 196 7.95 8.38 -0.49
C LEU A 196 8.93 7.31 -0.99
N GLU A 197 9.93 7.74 -1.75
CA GLU A 197 10.85 6.88 -2.48
C GLU A 197 12.30 7.11 -2.03
N PRO A 198 12.73 6.49 -0.92
CA PRO A 198 14.11 6.61 -0.46
C PRO A 198 15.09 6.11 -1.52
N LYS A 199 16.22 6.79 -1.67
CA LYS A 199 17.23 6.48 -2.68
C LYS A 199 18.33 5.53 -2.17
N SER A 200 18.30 5.20 -0.88
CA SER A 200 19.24 4.28 -0.25
C SER A 200 18.65 3.63 0.99
N LYS A 201 19.21 2.49 1.43
CA LYS A 201 18.87 1.87 2.73
C LYS A 201 19.05 2.85 3.91
N LYS A 202 20.08 3.71 3.86
CA LYS A 202 20.34 4.73 4.88
C LYS A 202 19.18 5.72 4.98
N GLU A 203 18.71 6.22 3.84
CA GLU A 203 17.56 7.13 3.78
C GLU A 203 16.26 6.44 4.22
N TYR A 204 16.03 5.22 3.76
CA TYR A 204 14.89 4.41 4.20
C TYR A 204 14.85 4.26 5.72
N PHE A 205 15.95 3.85 6.33
CA PHE A 205 16.03 3.68 7.78
C PHE A 205 15.94 5.00 8.54
N TYR A 206 16.39 6.10 7.95
CA TYR A 206 16.16 7.44 8.51
C TYR A 206 14.67 7.81 8.47
N MET A 207 13.97 7.55 7.37
CA MET A 207 12.53 7.77 7.28
C MET A 207 11.76 6.94 8.32
N LEU A 208 12.12 5.66 8.53
CA LEU A 208 11.52 4.84 9.60
C LEU A 208 11.72 5.46 10.98
N LYS A 209 12.92 5.95 11.29
CA LYS A 209 13.21 6.61 12.57
C LYS A 209 12.37 7.87 12.80
N LYS A 210 11.95 8.55 11.74
CA LYS A 210 11.16 9.79 11.78
C LYS A 210 9.68 9.58 11.42
N ILE A 211 9.22 8.35 11.31
CA ILE A 211 7.90 8.00 10.77
C ILE A 211 6.73 8.58 11.59
N ASN A 212 6.92 8.75 12.90
CA ASN A 212 5.94 9.38 13.77
C ASN A 212 5.69 10.87 13.45
N LYS A 213 6.58 11.50 12.67
CA LYS A 213 6.49 12.92 12.24
C LYS A 213 5.94 13.06 10.83
N ILE A 214 5.70 11.96 10.12
CA ILE A 214 5.17 12.00 8.75
C ILE A 214 3.73 12.52 8.80
N LYS A 215 3.47 13.58 8.02
CA LYS A 215 2.14 14.19 7.91
C LYS A 215 1.30 13.47 6.86
N LYS A 216 -0.01 13.56 6.97
CA LYS A 216 -0.95 13.17 5.91
C LYS A 216 -0.62 13.91 4.62
N LEU A 217 -0.87 13.25 3.48
CA LEU A 217 -0.63 13.83 2.17
C LEU A 217 -1.55 15.03 1.92
N ASP A 218 -1.02 16.03 1.27
CA ASP A 218 -1.78 17.21 0.85
C ASP A 218 -2.70 16.91 -0.35
N LYS A 219 -3.59 17.86 -0.63
CA LYS A 219 -4.58 17.72 -1.70
C LYS A 219 -3.96 17.56 -3.09
N GLU A 220 -2.82 18.19 -3.35
CA GLU A 220 -2.14 18.13 -4.64
C GLU A 220 -1.49 16.78 -4.86
N THR A 221 -0.86 16.23 -3.83
CA THR A 221 -0.29 14.87 -3.83
C THR A 221 -1.37 13.82 -4.06
N ILE A 222 -2.54 13.96 -3.40
CA ILE A 222 -3.69 13.05 -3.62
C ILE A 222 -4.19 13.14 -5.06
N LYS A 223 -4.27 14.35 -5.65
CA LYS A 223 -4.68 14.52 -7.06
C LYS A 223 -3.68 13.90 -8.03
N ARG A 224 -2.36 13.92 -7.71
CA ARG A 224 -1.36 13.18 -8.48
C ARG A 224 -1.62 11.68 -8.47
N CYS A 225 -1.87 11.12 -7.29
CA CYS A 225 -2.21 9.71 -7.15
C CYS A 225 -3.49 9.38 -7.92
N PHE A 226 -4.51 10.26 -7.87
CA PHE A 226 -5.73 10.10 -8.65
C PHE A 226 -5.45 10.10 -10.16
N ALA A 227 -4.64 11.03 -10.66
CA ALA A 227 -4.28 11.09 -12.07
C ALA A 227 -3.58 9.80 -12.56
N TYR A 228 -2.68 9.26 -11.74
CA TYR A 228 -2.04 7.99 -12.02
C TYR A 228 -3.06 6.85 -12.11
N ASN A 229 -3.92 6.71 -11.10
CA ASN A 229 -4.93 5.64 -11.06
C ASN A 229 -5.91 5.74 -12.23
N TYR A 230 -6.31 6.94 -12.59
CA TYR A 230 -7.15 7.20 -13.76
C TYR A 230 -6.49 6.67 -15.04
N LEU A 231 -5.23 7.04 -15.28
CA LEU A 231 -4.48 6.59 -16.45
C LEU A 231 -4.24 5.09 -16.46
N ASN A 232 -3.84 4.54 -15.32
CA ASN A 232 -3.57 3.11 -15.21
C ASN A 232 -4.81 2.26 -15.51
N LYS A 233 -6.00 2.77 -15.18
CA LYS A 233 -7.25 2.07 -15.40
C LYS A 233 -7.84 2.28 -16.78
N TYR A 234 -7.90 3.52 -17.25
CA TYR A 234 -8.65 3.84 -18.46
C TYR A 234 -7.78 3.89 -19.72
N VAL A 235 -6.56 4.39 -19.62
CA VAL A 235 -5.68 4.54 -20.80
C VAL A 235 -4.89 3.27 -21.09
N ALA A 236 -4.58 2.47 -20.07
CA ALA A 236 -3.96 1.16 -20.32
C ALA A 236 -4.93 0.16 -20.98
N LEU A 237 -6.23 0.29 -20.75
CA LEU A 237 -7.26 -0.56 -21.38
C LEU A 237 -7.52 -0.18 -22.85
N GLU A 238 -7.42 1.11 -23.21
CA GLU A 238 -7.62 1.56 -24.60
C GLU A 238 -6.56 1.03 -25.59
N LYS A 239 -5.43 0.53 -25.10
CA LYS A 239 -4.37 -0.04 -25.96
C LYS A 239 -4.51 -1.54 -26.25
N ILE A 240 -5.54 -2.19 -25.75
CA ILE A 240 -5.81 -3.61 -26.04
C ILE A 240 -7.02 -3.68 -26.97
N PRO A 241 -6.83 -3.91 -28.31
CA PRO A 241 -7.92 -3.89 -29.28
C PRO A 241 -9.06 -4.89 -29.02
N LEU A 242 -8.80 -5.92 -28.20
CA LEU A 242 -9.75 -6.98 -27.84
C LEU A 242 -10.69 -6.66 -26.66
N LEU A 243 -10.53 -5.50 -26.02
CA LEU A 243 -11.33 -5.09 -24.85
C LEU A 243 -12.06 -3.76 -25.09
N TYR A 244 -12.37 -3.42 -26.34
CA TYR A 244 -13.20 -2.27 -26.67
C TYR A 244 -14.65 -2.52 -26.22
N ASP A 245 -14.97 -2.05 -25.02
CA ASP A 245 -16.34 -1.66 -24.73
C ASP A 245 -16.49 -0.20 -25.21
N THR A 246 -17.19 -0.02 -26.34
CA THR A 246 -17.38 1.25 -27.04
C THR A 246 -18.20 2.29 -26.25
N ASN A 247 -18.59 1.99 -25.01
CA ASN A 247 -19.41 2.86 -24.17
C ASN A 247 -18.63 3.69 -23.13
N ILE A 248 -17.31 3.68 -23.15
CA ILE A 248 -16.51 4.57 -22.30
C ILE A 248 -16.17 5.85 -23.09
N THR A 249 -17.16 6.58 -23.49
CA THR A 249 -17.01 7.98 -23.87
C THR A 249 -16.54 8.77 -22.65
N MET A 250 -15.44 9.49 -22.81
CA MET A 250 -14.91 10.38 -21.78
C MET A 250 -15.93 11.48 -21.49
N GLN A 251 -16.82 11.23 -20.54
CA GLN A 251 -17.67 12.28 -19.99
C GLN A 251 -16.85 13.14 -19.05
N PHE A 252 -16.08 14.04 -19.63
CA PHE A 252 -15.51 15.22 -18.98
C PHE A 252 -16.32 16.47 -19.37
N GLU A 253 -17.60 16.48 -19.08
CA GLU A 253 -18.37 17.71 -18.97
C GLU A 253 -18.44 18.22 -17.54
#